data_2ad1bc2433fdfc6f8f0c44707444934c
#
_entry.id   2ad1bc2433fdfc6f8f0c44707444934c
#
_cell.length_a   1.000
_cell.length_b   1.000
_cell.length_c   1.000
_cell.angle_alpha   90.00
_cell.angle_beta   90.00
_cell.angle_gamma   90.00
#
_symmetry.space_group_name_H-M   'P 1'
#
loop_
_entity.id
_entity.type
_entity.pdbx_description
1 polymer ?
#
loop_
_entity_poly.entity_id
_entity_poly.type
_entity_poly.pdbx_seq_one_letter_code
_entity_poly.pdbx_strand_id
1 'polypeptide(L)'
;LISGANFGCGSSREHAPQSLYRAGFRAIVAESFAEIFFGNSTTLGIPCVSLPREQLNRLAQLIQEKPATVVSIDLGSMQLTAGDWKAPISLNSSARQALTEGKWDPIAELLEASDSIQSVASGQPYISGY
;
A
#
# COMPACT_ATOMS: atom_id res chain seq x y z
N LEU A 1 1.94 -4.56 10.48
CA LEU A 1 1.54 -3.54 11.48
C LEU A 1 0.02 -3.48 11.57
N ILE A 2 -0.51 -3.38 12.78
CA ILE A 2 -1.96 -3.19 13.03
C ILE A 2 -2.13 -1.86 13.76
N SER A 3 -3.13 -1.06 13.35
CA SER A 3 -3.39 0.26 13.92
C SER A 3 -4.88 0.62 13.90
N GLY A 4 -5.21 1.75 14.53
CA GLY A 4 -6.56 2.30 14.63
C GLY A 4 -6.99 3.15 13.42
N ALA A 5 -7.94 4.05 13.66
CA ALA A 5 -8.46 4.95 12.64
C ALA A 5 -7.45 6.04 12.25
N ASN A 6 -7.57 6.52 11.00
CA ASN A 6 -6.80 7.63 10.44
C ASN A 6 -5.28 7.45 10.59
N PHE A 7 -4.78 6.24 10.36
CA PHE A 7 -3.35 5.96 10.47
C PHE A 7 -2.55 6.75 9.44
N GLY A 8 -1.43 7.31 9.87
CA GLY A 8 -0.56 8.14 9.02
C GLY A 8 -0.95 9.63 8.98
N CYS A 9 -1.90 10.09 9.79
CA CYS A 9 -2.37 11.49 9.82
C CYS A 9 -1.31 12.51 10.29
N GLY A 10 -0.23 12.05 10.91
CA GLY A 10 0.81 12.94 11.46
C GLY A 10 1.81 13.47 10.45
N SER A 11 1.91 12.89 9.25
CA SER A 11 2.89 13.30 8.25
C SER A 11 2.41 13.05 6.83
N SER A 12 2.46 14.10 6.01
CA SER A 12 2.22 14.04 4.56
C SER A 12 3.48 13.65 3.76
N ARG A 13 4.61 13.38 4.44
CA ARG A 13 5.89 13.10 3.78
C ARG A 13 6.04 11.62 3.50
N GLU A 14 6.68 11.32 2.40
CA GLU A 14 7.05 9.98 1.95
C GLU A 14 7.94 9.22 2.96
N HIS A 15 8.68 9.95 3.80
CA HIS A 15 9.52 9.36 4.85
C HIS A 15 8.74 8.52 5.87
N ALA A 16 7.46 8.82 6.11
CA ALA A 16 6.66 8.07 7.07
C ALA A 16 6.50 6.59 6.66
N PRO A 17 5.98 6.24 5.47
CA PRO A 17 5.94 4.85 5.05
C PRO A 17 7.33 4.26 4.75
N GLN A 18 8.31 5.06 4.28
CA GLN A 18 9.68 4.58 4.09
C GLN A 18 10.31 4.10 5.40
N SER A 19 10.08 4.78 6.52
CA SER A 19 10.59 4.37 7.82
C SER A 19 10.03 3.01 8.24
N LEU A 20 8.73 2.78 8.01
CA LEU A 20 8.09 1.49 8.28
C LEU A 20 8.63 0.38 7.36
N TYR A 21 8.80 0.67 6.09
CA TYR A 21 9.38 -0.27 5.14
C TYR A 21 10.81 -0.69 5.55
N ARG A 22 11.65 0.29 5.91
CA ARG A 22 13.03 0.04 6.39
C ARG A 22 13.06 -0.71 7.73
N ALA A 23 12.06 -0.50 8.59
CA ALA A 23 11.88 -1.26 9.83
C ALA A 23 11.39 -2.70 9.61
N GLY A 24 11.12 -3.11 8.36
CA GLY A 24 10.73 -4.46 8.02
C GLY A 24 9.23 -4.68 7.86
N PHE A 25 8.38 -3.67 8.04
CA PHE A 25 6.95 -3.81 7.79
C PHE A 25 6.67 -3.91 6.30
N ARG A 26 5.83 -4.87 5.89
CA ARG A 26 5.47 -5.13 4.50
C ARG A 26 3.99 -4.99 4.23
N ALA A 27 3.18 -4.82 5.26
CA ALA A 27 1.75 -4.57 5.17
C ALA A 27 1.26 -3.82 6.41
N ILE A 28 0.23 -3.01 6.25
CA ILE A 28 -0.41 -2.27 7.32
C ILE A 28 -1.91 -2.55 7.28
N VAL A 29 -2.45 -2.91 8.43
CA VAL A 29 -3.88 -3.16 8.64
C VAL A 29 -4.39 -2.12 9.62
N ALA A 30 -5.40 -1.34 9.23
CA ALA A 30 -5.95 -0.30 10.08
C ALA A 30 -7.47 -0.16 9.87
N GLU A 31 -8.13 0.62 10.72
CA GLU A 31 -9.54 0.95 10.52
C GLU A 31 -9.72 1.91 9.34
N SER A 32 -8.81 2.88 9.21
CA SER A 32 -8.72 3.81 8.08
C SER A 32 -7.33 4.43 8.01
N PHE A 33 -7.03 5.08 6.90
CA PHE A 33 -5.74 5.71 6.62
C PHE A 33 -5.91 7.18 6.24
N ALA A 34 -4.92 8.01 6.58
CA ALA A 34 -4.77 9.31 5.97
C ALA A 34 -4.44 9.16 4.48
N GLU A 35 -5.09 9.94 3.63
CA GLU A 35 -5.05 9.79 2.17
C GLU A 35 -3.63 9.86 1.60
N ILE A 36 -2.84 10.86 2.02
CA ILE A 36 -1.47 11.03 1.53
C ILE A 36 -0.57 9.88 1.97
N PHE A 37 -0.70 9.44 3.23
CA PHE A 37 0.04 8.29 3.74
C PHE A 37 -0.29 7.01 2.95
N PHE A 38 -1.56 6.79 2.66
CA PHE A 38 -2.03 5.66 1.85
C PHE A 38 -1.41 5.68 0.45
N GLY A 39 -1.44 6.83 -0.24
CA GLY A 39 -0.84 7.01 -1.55
C GLY A 39 0.67 6.72 -1.55
N ASN A 40 1.41 7.34 -0.63
CA ASN A 40 2.85 7.13 -0.49
C ASN A 40 3.21 5.68 -0.12
N SER A 41 2.37 5.00 0.64
CA SER A 41 2.57 3.58 0.96
C SER A 41 2.38 2.69 -0.27
N THR A 42 1.38 2.99 -1.08
CA THR A 42 1.11 2.25 -2.32
C THR A 42 2.29 2.36 -3.30
N THR A 43 2.87 3.55 -3.47
CA THR A 43 4.04 3.76 -4.33
C THR A 43 5.32 3.06 -3.84
N LEU A 44 5.35 2.63 -2.60
CA LEU A 44 6.42 1.79 -2.03
C LEU A 44 6.09 0.28 -2.08
N GLY A 45 4.95 -0.09 -2.66
CA GLY A 45 4.50 -1.47 -2.68
C GLY A 45 4.02 -2.01 -1.32
N ILE A 46 3.63 -1.12 -0.40
CA ILE A 46 3.10 -1.50 0.93
C ILE A 46 1.57 -1.50 0.86
N PRO A 47 0.91 -2.67 0.92
CA PRO A 47 -0.54 -2.73 1.01
C PRO A 47 -1.03 -2.17 2.35
N CYS A 48 -1.91 -1.19 2.26
CA CYS A 48 -2.64 -0.58 3.38
C CYS A 48 -4.10 -1.03 3.31
N VAL A 49 -4.45 -2.06 4.06
CA VAL A 49 -5.79 -2.67 4.01
C VAL A 49 -6.63 -2.27 5.21
N SER A 50 -7.91 -2.03 4.99
CA SER A 50 -8.82 -1.61 6.04
C SER A 50 -9.68 -2.77 6.53
N LEU A 51 -9.89 -2.80 7.86
CA LEU A 51 -10.82 -3.68 8.55
C LEU A 51 -11.71 -2.84 9.48
N PRO A 52 -12.99 -3.21 9.66
CA PRO A 52 -13.82 -2.64 10.70
C PRO A 52 -13.17 -2.79 12.08
N ARG A 53 -13.40 -1.82 12.97
CA ARG A 53 -12.83 -1.80 14.33
C ARG A 53 -13.03 -3.11 15.10
N GLU A 54 -14.19 -3.72 15.00
CA GLU A 54 -14.50 -4.99 15.67
C GLU A 54 -13.56 -6.11 15.20
N GLN A 55 -13.33 -6.19 13.88
CA GLN A 55 -12.44 -7.18 13.29
C GLN A 55 -10.96 -6.91 13.65
N LEU A 56 -10.57 -5.64 13.70
CA LEU A 56 -9.23 -5.26 14.16
C LEU A 56 -8.98 -5.66 15.62
N ASN A 57 -9.94 -5.42 16.50
CA ASN A 57 -9.85 -5.82 17.91
C ASN A 57 -9.73 -7.34 18.03
N ARG A 58 -10.50 -8.07 17.23
CA ARG A 58 -10.43 -9.54 17.20
C ARG A 58 -9.06 -10.03 16.72
N LEU A 59 -8.54 -9.44 15.66
CA LEU A 59 -7.20 -9.75 15.14
C LEU A 59 -6.11 -9.46 16.18
N ALA A 60 -6.17 -8.29 16.83
CA ALA A 60 -5.23 -7.91 17.87
C ALA A 60 -5.25 -8.89 19.04
N GLN A 61 -6.43 -9.29 19.49
CA GLN A 61 -6.60 -10.28 20.56
C GLN A 61 -5.99 -11.63 20.19
N LEU A 62 -6.25 -12.12 18.97
CA LEU A 62 -5.67 -13.38 18.48
C LEU A 62 -4.14 -13.36 18.49
N ILE A 63 -3.55 -12.23 18.08
CA ILE A 63 -2.09 -12.09 18.08
C ILE A 63 -1.54 -11.95 19.50
N GLN A 64 -2.24 -11.29 20.42
CA GLN A 64 -1.84 -11.22 21.82
C GLN A 64 -1.86 -12.59 22.50
N GLU A 65 -2.88 -13.41 22.22
CA GLU A 65 -3.00 -14.77 22.73
C GLU A 65 -1.94 -15.71 22.14
N LYS A 66 -1.60 -15.53 20.86
CA LYS A 66 -0.63 -16.35 20.13
C LYS A 66 0.29 -15.47 19.28
N PRO A 67 1.35 -14.90 19.84
CA PRO A 67 2.25 -13.97 19.12
C PRO A 67 2.94 -14.55 17.88
N ALA A 68 3.06 -15.87 17.81
CA ALA A 68 3.62 -16.58 16.66
C ALA A 68 2.62 -16.80 15.51
N THR A 69 1.39 -16.27 15.64
CA THR A 69 0.37 -16.39 14.57
C THR A 69 0.84 -15.68 13.31
N VAL A 70 0.89 -16.44 12.20
CA VAL A 70 1.15 -15.86 10.88
C VAL A 70 -0.12 -15.19 10.38
N VAL A 71 0.01 -13.93 9.99
CA VAL A 71 -1.05 -13.14 9.36
C VAL A 71 -0.75 -13.04 7.88
N SER A 72 -1.67 -13.49 7.04
CA SER A 72 -1.56 -13.44 5.59
C SER A 72 -2.64 -12.53 5.01
N ILE A 73 -2.27 -11.73 4.03
CA ILE A 73 -3.18 -10.84 3.28
C ILE A 73 -3.15 -11.28 1.82
N ASP A 74 -4.32 -11.67 1.32
CA ASP A 74 -4.51 -12.01 -0.09
C ASP A 74 -5.33 -10.91 -0.78
N LEU A 75 -4.66 -10.15 -1.64
CA LEU A 75 -5.28 -9.08 -2.41
C LEU A 75 -6.12 -9.61 -3.58
N GLY A 76 -5.88 -10.84 -4.01
CA GLY A 76 -6.68 -11.49 -5.05
C GLY A 76 -8.08 -11.85 -4.55
N SER A 77 -8.17 -12.51 -3.42
CA SER A 77 -9.44 -12.86 -2.77
C SER A 77 -9.97 -11.78 -1.82
N MET A 78 -9.20 -10.71 -1.57
CA MET A 78 -9.54 -9.64 -0.62
C MET A 78 -9.81 -10.16 0.79
N GLN A 79 -8.97 -11.06 1.25
CA GLN A 79 -9.09 -11.69 2.57
C GLN A 79 -7.80 -11.57 3.39
N LEU A 80 -7.98 -11.40 4.69
CA LEU A 80 -6.94 -11.54 5.69
C LEU A 80 -7.19 -12.82 6.47
N THR A 81 -6.14 -13.60 6.70
CA THR A 81 -6.18 -14.82 7.51
C THR A 81 -5.18 -14.73 8.65
N ALA A 82 -5.59 -15.20 9.84
CA ALA A 82 -4.75 -15.28 11.02
C ALA A 82 -5.02 -16.62 11.74
N GLY A 83 -4.18 -17.62 11.48
CA GLY A 83 -4.48 -18.99 11.87
C GLY A 83 -5.76 -19.49 11.19
N ASP A 84 -6.74 -19.92 11.97
CA ASP A 84 -8.04 -20.40 11.48
C ASP A 84 -9.06 -19.27 11.25
N TRP A 85 -8.75 -18.06 11.70
CA TRP A 85 -9.64 -16.90 11.55
C TRP A 85 -9.43 -16.20 10.22
N LYS A 86 -10.54 -15.79 9.60
CA LYS A 86 -10.55 -15.07 8.32
C LYS A 86 -11.49 -13.87 8.39
N ALA A 87 -11.12 -12.79 7.71
CA ALA A 87 -11.94 -11.61 7.56
C ALA A 87 -11.78 -11.00 6.16
N PRO A 88 -12.88 -10.46 5.57
CA PRO A 88 -12.79 -9.67 4.35
C PRO A 88 -12.09 -8.34 4.65
N ILE A 89 -11.21 -7.91 3.78
CA ILE A 89 -10.52 -6.62 3.84
C ILE A 89 -11.05 -5.67 2.79
N SER A 90 -10.84 -4.38 3.03
CA SER A 90 -11.13 -3.33 2.05
C SER A 90 -9.82 -2.68 1.57
N LEU A 91 -9.73 -2.45 0.28
CA LEU A 91 -8.64 -1.74 -0.37
C LEU A 91 -9.21 -1.02 -1.59
N ASN A 92 -8.74 0.19 -1.85
CA ASN A 92 -9.07 0.94 -3.06
C ASN A 92 -8.74 0.11 -4.31
N SER A 93 -9.65 0.09 -5.30
CA SER A 93 -9.51 -0.73 -6.51
C SER A 93 -8.25 -0.39 -7.32
N SER A 94 -7.91 0.89 -7.44
CA SER A 94 -6.70 1.32 -8.15
C SER A 94 -5.42 0.87 -7.44
N ALA A 95 -5.38 1.00 -6.12
CA ALA A 95 -4.25 0.52 -5.32
C ALA A 95 -4.15 -1.01 -5.36
N ARG A 96 -5.28 -1.72 -5.30
CA ARG A 96 -5.31 -3.17 -5.46
C ARG A 96 -4.71 -3.60 -6.80
N GLN A 97 -5.15 -2.98 -7.89
CA GLN A 97 -4.66 -3.27 -9.23
C GLN A 97 -3.16 -3.00 -9.33
N ALA A 98 -2.70 -1.83 -8.91
CA ALA A 98 -1.29 -1.48 -8.92
C ALA A 98 -0.43 -2.51 -8.15
N LEU A 99 -0.85 -2.89 -6.94
CA LEU A 99 -0.12 -3.84 -6.09
C LEU A 99 -0.13 -5.27 -6.66
N THR A 100 -1.22 -5.71 -7.28
CA THR A 100 -1.31 -7.06 -7.86
C THR A 100 -0.60 -7.19 -9.20
N GLU A 101 -0.55 -6.11 -9.99
CA GLU A 101 0.12 -6.08 -11.30
C GLU A 101 1.61 -5.69 -11.19
N GLY A 102 2.08 -5.27 -10.01
CA GLY A 102 3.45 -4.82 -9.81
C GLY A 102 3.72 -3.40 -10.36
N LYS A 103 2.68 -2.62 -10.62
CA LYS A 103 2.74 -1.27 -11.20
C LYS A 103 2.52 -0.18 -10.16
N TRP A 104 3.20 -0.28 -9.03
CA TRP A 104 3.09 0.72 -7.96
C TRP A 104 4.17 1.81 -8.01
N ASP A 105 5.24 1.60 -8.78
CA ASP A 105 6.33 2.55 -8.93
C ASP A 105 6.18 3.34 -10.24
N PRO A 106 5.64 4.57 -10.20
CA PRO A 106 5.43 5.37 -11.41
C PRO A 106 6.75 5.80 -12.08
N ILE A 107 7.86 5.83 -11.34
CA ILE A 107 9.17 6.16 -11.89
C ILE A 107 9.71 4.99 -12.71
N ALA A 108 9.58 3.78 -12.21
CA ALA A 108 9.95 2.59 -12.95
C ALA A 108 9.13 2.46 -14.26
N GLU A 109 7.83 2.72 -14.20
CA GLU A 109 6.95 2.72 -15.37
C GLU A 109 7.33 3.79 -16.40
N LEU A 110 7.70 5.00 -15.96
CA LEU A 110 8.20 6.06 -16.84
C LEU A 110 9.56 5.69 -17.48
N LEU A 111 10.44 5.04 -16.75
CA LEU A 111 11.74 4.61 -17.28
C LEU A 111 11.58 3.51 -18.35
N GLU A 112 10.62 2.60 -18.18
CA GLU A 112 10.27 1.59 -19.18
C GLU A 112 9.65 2.21 -20.45
N ALA A 113 8.97 3.36 -20.32
CA ALA A 113 8.35 4.10 -21.42
C ALA A 113 9.30 5.12 -22.09
N SER A 114 10.61 5.07 -21.85
CA SER A 114 11.61 6.03 -22.32
C SER A 114 11.50 6.35 -23.80
N ASP A 115 11.36 5.33 -24.66
CA ASP A 115 11.26 5.52 -26.13
C ASP A 115 9.98 6.28 -26.53
N SER A 116 8.88 6.01 -25.85
CA SER A 116 7.60 6.71 -26.07
C SER A 116 7.70 8.17 -25.65
N ILE A 117 8.35 8.44 -24.52
CA ILE A 117 8.60 9.80 -24.01
C ILE A 117 9.48 10.57 -24.98
N GLN A 118 10.57 9.96 -25.47
CA GLN A 118 11.46 10.56 -26.46
C GLN A 118 10.73 10.89 -27.76
N SER A 119 9.86 10.00 -28.22
CA SER A 119 9.04 10.23 -29.42
C SER A 119 8.09 11.42 -29.26
N VAL A 120 7.43 11.54 -28.13
CA VAL A 120 6.55 12.69 -27.83
C VAL A 120 7.39 13.98 -27.70
N ALA A 121 8.51 13.94 -26.99
CA ALA A 121 9.39 15.08 -26.79
C ALA A 121 9.94 15.62 -28.11
N SER A 122 10.37 14.76 -29.04
CA SER A 122 10.86 15.17 -30.37
C SER A 122 9.79 15.82 -31.24
N GLY A 123 8.50 15.56 -30.99
CA GLY A 123 7.37 16.19 -31.69
C GLY A 123 6.96 17.57 -31.12
N GLN A 124 7.57 18.00 -30.00
CA GLN A 124 7.20 19.26 -29.36
C GLN A 124 8.14 20.41 -29.81
N PRO A 125 7.62 21.45 -30.51
CA PRO A 125 8.45 22.53 -31.10
C PRO A 125 9.27 23.30 -30.07
N TYR A 126 8.81 23.38 -28.80
CA TYR A 126 9.45 24.13 -27.74
C TYR A 126 10.53 23.34 -26.99
N ILE A 127 10.65 22.04 -27.24
CA ILE A 127 11.70 21.19 -26.66
C ILE A 127 12.87 21.03 -27.63
N SER A 128 12.63 21.14 -28.94
CA SER A 128 13.63 20.91 -29.99
C SER A 128 14.60 22.09 -30.24
N GLY A 129 14.60 23.06 -29.36
CA GLY A 129 15.65 24.07 -29.32
C GLY A 129 15.37 25.35 -30.04
N TYR A 130 15.89 26.38 -29.46
CA TYR A 130 16.18 27.65 -30.10
C TYR A 130 17.48 27.52 -30.89
#